data_a00cc8270c2419bcdc513ffd6528bab1
#
_entry.id   a00cc8270c2419bcdc513ffd6528bab1
#
_cell.length_a   1.000
_cell.length_b   1.000
_cell.length_c   1.000
_cell.angle_alpha   90.00
_cell.angle_beta   90.00
_cell.angle_gamma   90.00
#
_symmetry.space_group_name_H-M   'P 1'
#
loop_
_entity.id
_entity.type
_entity.pdbx_description
1 polymer ?
#
loop_
_entity_poly.entity_id
_entity_poly.type
_entity_poly.pdbx_seq_one_letter_code
_entity_poly.pdbx_strand_id
1 'polypeptide(L)'
;MNSKFLIIPVFLIGALFLGQIPDSFGHGLGSETMPPVMIGDLEATLEVNSSTIYTDIDGEEKGIRQISIDFFETFTNIDSNQVQAIDNVTFQVDLIKSGNVIISETFQRDDGVLIMNLTPSNNEQVQVMERETFASFFGLASEQYNFEGEIFENGGLYEFEISVLTINSYDNVLTDPAYYELGISIEETTRYVIDDVNYGKQELGIVTFFDQITEFDYNTETKEIIFSFPFEWNQNTIDQTTVIHEEVLVPKTYGDLLVAKYVATLNGLDLPESMINIDDFSADDRLVHIVVSQKELQEIFSNNKFSDNKITMTVKPESDLPLSGVTENGQFKVNLWWTKELQSGEYTVVR
;
A
#
# COMPACT_ATOMS: atom_id res chain seq x y z
N MET A 1 26.80 1.70 -48.85
CA MET A 1 26.20 0.66 -47.96
C MET A 1 25.37 1.35 -46.91
N ASN A 2 24.04 1.42 -47.17
CA ASN A 2 23.11 2.14 -46.29
C ASN A 2 22.53 1.15 -45.26
N SER A 3 22.91 1.31 -44.00
CA SER A 3 22.30 0.59 -42.89
C SER A 3 21.01 1.31 -42.49
N LYS A 4 19.85 0.68 -42.76
CA LYS A 4 18.54 1.14 -42.27
C LYS A 4 18.35 0.56 -40.85
N PHE A 5 18.35 1.45 -39.84
CA PHE A 5 17.87 1.08 -38.51
C PHE A 5 16.36 0.90 -38.55
N LEU A 6 15.93 -0.32 -38.24
CA LEU A 6 14.52 -0.69 -38.08
C LEU A 6 14.14 -0.40 -36.63
N ILE A 7 13.41 0.68 -36.38
CA ILE A 7 12.79 0.97 -35.08
C ILE A 7 11.51 0.13 -35.02
N ILE A 8 11.48 -0.87 -34.16
CA ILE A 8 10.29 -1.65 -33.85
C ILE A 8 9.59 -0.93 -32.68
N PRO A 9 8.37 -0.40 -32.87
CA PRO A 9 7.58 0.12 -31.74
C PRO A 9 7.07 -1.06 -30.94
N VAL A 10 7.49 -1.16 -29.68
CA VAL A 10 6.88 -2.08 -28.70
C VAL A 10 5.52 -1.50 -28.34
N PHE A 11 4.47 -2.05 -28.93
CA PHE A 11 3.11 -1.80 -28.45
C PHE A 11 2.88 -2.61 -27.18
N LEU A 12 2.81 -1.89 -26.06
CA LEU A 12 2.30 -2.46 -24.81
C LEU A 12 0.78 -2.60 -24.97
N ILE A 13 0.32 -3.83 -25.23
CA ILE A 13 -1.11 -4.14 -25.23
C ILE A 13 -1.53 -4.26 -23.76
N GLY A 14 -2.00 -3.16 -23.19
CA GLY A 14 -2.75 -3.18 -21.95
C GLY A 14 -4.06 -3.91 -22.18
N ALA A 15 -4.25 -5.06 -21.55
CA ALA A 15 -5.51 -5.79 -21.56
C ALA A 15 -6.56 -4.94 -20.84
N LEU A 16 -7.49 -4.37 -21.60
CA LEU A 16 -8.74 -3.77 -21.12
C LEU A 16 -9.60 -4.88 -20.51
N PHE A 17 -9.47 -5.11 -19.20
CA PHE A 17 -10.53 -5.74 -18.44
C PHE A 17 -11.60 -4.66 -18.16
N LEU A 18 -12.62 -4.62 -19.02
CA LEU A 18 -13.91 -3.98 -18.75
C LEU A 18 -14.70 -4.85 -17.76
N GLY A 19 -14.19 -5.02 -16.54
CA GLY A 19 -14.99 -5.36 -15.38
C GLY A 19 -15.43 -4.03 -14.77
N GLN A 20 -16.67 -3.93 -14.33
CA GLN A 20 -17.15 -2.80 -13.53
C GLN A 20 -16.18 -2.64 -12.36
N ILE A 21 -15.37 -1.58 -12.42
CA ILE A 21 -14.57 -1.14 -11.27
C ILE A 21 -15.62 -0.61 -10.30
N PRO A 22 -15.82 -1.20 -9.11
CA PRO A 22 -16.60 -0.54 -8.08
C PRO A 22 -15.90 0.77 -7.79
N ASP A 23 -16.66 1.83 -7.60
CA ASP A 23 -16.17 3.13 -7.10
C ASP A 23 -15.55 2.88 -5.72
N SER A 24 -14.29 2.49 -5.68
CA SER A 24 -13.54 2.35 -4.45
C SER A 24 -12.71 3.60 -4.27
N PHE A 25 -13.19 4.47 -3.42
CA PHE A 25 -12.45 5.62 -2.91
C PHE A 25 -11.68 5.13 -1.70
N GLY A 26 -10.36 5.23 -1.72
CA GLY A 26 -9.62 4.85 -0.55
C GLY A 26 -8.11 4.70 -0.80
N HIS A 27 -7.38 4.64 0.28
CA HIS A 27 -5.92 4.63 0.34
C HIS A 27 -5.30 3.54 -0.54
N GLY A 28 -4.79 3.96 -1.72
CA GLY A 28 -4.19 3.05 -2.70
C GLY A 28 -2.69 2.84 -2.49
N LEU A 29 -2.20 1.69 -2.94
CA LEU A 29 -0.79 1.30 -2.84
C LEU A 29 0.18 2.10 -3.73
N GLY A 30 -0.23 3.22 -4.33
CA GLY A 30 0.68 4.03 -5.14
C GLY A 30 0.03 4.99 -6.13
N SER A 31 -1.26 4.85 -6.40
CA SER A 31 -2.01 5.78 -7.26
C SER A 31 -3.45 5.85 -6.80
N GLU A 32 -3.99 7.06 -6.72
CA GLU A 32 -5.37 7.30 -6.35
C GLU A 32 -5.97 8.43 -7.19
N THR A 33 -7.18 8.20 -7.73
CA THR A 33 -7.94 9.19 -8.48
C THR A 33 -9.18 9.55 -7.66
N MET A 34 -9.29 10.84 -7.35
CA MET A 34 -10.38 11.35 -6.53
C MET A 34 -11.67 11.54 -7.34
N PRO A 35 -12.86 11.48 -6.70
CA PRO A 35 -14.10 11.78 -7.38
C PRO A 35 -14.09 13.20 -7.95
N PRO A 36 -14.69 13.40 -9.15
CA PRO A 36 -14.83 14.72 -9.71
C PRO A 36 -15.62 15.66 -8.80
N VAL A 37 -15.19 16.91 -8.74
CA VAL A 37 -15.90 17.98 -8.04
C VAL A 37 -16.29 19.09 -9.02
N MET A 38 -17.38 19.78 -8.74
CA MET A 38 -17.81 20.95 -9.51
C MET A 38 -17.21 22.23 -8.94
N ILE A 39 -16.44 22.96 -9.76
CA ILE A 39 -15.90 24.28 -9.43
C ILE A 39 -16.54 25.28 -10.37
N GLY A 40 -17.64 25.88 -9.96
CA GLY A 40 -18.50 26.65 -10.88
C GLY A 40 -19.13 25.74 -11.94
N ASP A 41 -18.82 25.99 -13.22
CA ASP A 41 -19.27 25.18 -14.35
C ASP A 41 -18.23 24.12 -14.77
N LEU A 42 -17.07 24.07 -14.11
CA LEU A 42 -15.98 23.14 -14.41
C LEU A 42 -16.11 21.87 -13.54
N GLU A 43 -16.12 20.72 -14.15
CA GLU A 43 -15.98 19.43 -13.46
C GLU A 43 -14.50 19.03 -13.48
N ALA A 44 -13.88 18.93 -12.30
CA ALA A 44 -12.47 18.68 -12.16
C ALA A 44 -12.19 17.50 -11.23
N THR A 45 -11.13 16.77 -11.49
CA THR A 45 -10.65 15.69 -10.64
C THR A 45 -9.17 15.86 -10.33
N LEU A 46 -8.74 15.18 -9.26
CA LEU A 46 -7.37 15.15 -8.81
C LEU A 46 -6.89 13.69 -8.80
N GLU A 47 -5.71 13.47 -9.36
CA GLU A 47 -5.02 12.18 -9.31
C GLU A 47 -3.70 12.35 -8.57
N VAL A 48 -3.40 11.44 -7.66
CA VAL A 48 -2.12 11.41 -6.95
C VAL A 48 -1.43 10.09 -7.26
N ASN A 49 -0.18 10.20 -7.67
CA ASN A 49 0.67 9.05 -7.96
C ASN A 49 1.91 9.08 -7.05
N SER A 50 2.24 7.95 -6.48
CA SER A 50 3.46 7.76 -5.68
C SER A 50 4.36 6.73 -6.35
N SER A 51 5.63 7.08 -6.51
CA SER A 51 6.65 6.19 -7.06
C SER A 51 7.98 6.35 -6.31
N THR A 52 8.79 5.29 -6.27
CA THR A 52 10.14 5.37 -5.72
C THR A 52 11.14 5.51 -6.85
N ILE A 53 11.95 6.55 -6.79
CA ILE A 53 13.06 6.80 -7.72
C ILE A 53 14.36 6.51 -6.97
N TYR A 54 15.20 5.65 -7.52
CA TYR A 54 16.51 5.38 -6.95
C TYR A 54 17.56 6.29 -7.60
N THR A 55 18.28 7.02 -6.77
CA THR A 55 19.36 7.92 -7.20
C THR A 55 20.65 7.59 -6.45
N ASP A 56 21.79 7.73 -7.13
CA ASP A 56 23.09 7.65 -6.50
C ASP A 56 23.41 9.03 -5.89
N ILE A 57 23.44 9.10 -4.57
CA ILE A 57 23.82 10.28 -3.82
C ILE A 57 25.09 9.93 -3.04
N ASP A 58 26.20 10.56 -3.40
CA ASP A 58 27.52 10.36 -2.77
C ASP A 58 28.03 8.91 -2.80
N GLY A 59 27.64 8.11 -3.81
CA GLY A 59 28.03 6.71 -3.95
C GLY A 59 27.14 5.74 -3.18
N GLU A 60 26.03 6.21 -2.62
CA GLU A 60 24.98 5.40 -2.01
C GLU A 60 23.69 5.50 -2.81
N GLU A 61 23.10 4.37 -3.12
CA GLU A 61 21.77 4.32 -3.76
C GLU A 61 20.71 4.67 -2.72
N LYS A 62 20.05 5.83 -2.90
CA LYS A 62 18.96 6.28 -2.05
C LYS A 62 17.64 6.25 -2.79
N GLY A 63 16.62 5.72 -2.14
CA GLY A 63 15.24 5.80 -2.61
C GLY A 63 14.65 7.16 -2.26
N ILE A 64 14.21 7.89 -3.29
CA ILE A 64 13.45 9.12 -3.17
C ILE A 64 12.00 8.78 -3.52
N ARG A 65 11.05 9.12 -2.65
CA ARG A 65 9.63 8.99 -2.97
C ARG A 65 9.19 10.23 -3.75
N GLN A 66 8.76 10.03 -4.99
CA GLN A 66 8.17 11.07 -5.79
C GLN A 66 6.65 10.98 -5.72
N ILE A 67 6.01 12.09 -5.35
CA ILE A 67 4.56 12.27 -5.36
C ILE A 67 4.22 13.23 -6.49
N SER A 68 3.35 12.82 -7.40
CA SER A 68 2.76 13.67 -8.45
C SER A 68 1.29 13.89 -8.11
N ILE A 69 0.87 15.14 -8.10
CA ILE A 69 -0.51 15.57 -7.95
C ILE A 69 -0.92 16.24 -9.26
N ASP A 70 -1.83 15.61 -9.97
CA ASP A 70 -2.32 16.03 -11.28
C ASP A 70 -3.77 16.49 -11.14
N PHE A 71 -4.05 17.76 -11.48
CA PHE A 71 -5.39 18.35 -11.42
C PHE A 71 -5.86 18.73 -12.81
N PHE A 72 -6.97 18.13 -13.23
CA PHE A 72 -7.45 18.22 -14.60
C PHE A 72 -8.97 18.25 -14.72
N GLU A 73 -9.45 18.76 -15.86
CA GLU A 73 -10.86 18.78 -16.20
C GLU A 73 -11.35 17.39 -16.60
N THR A 74 -12.45 16.95 -16.00
CA THR A 74 -13.09 15.69 -16.32
C THR A 74 -14.05 15.89 -17.49
N PHE A 75 -13.72 15.33 -18.66
CA PHE A 75 -14.61 15.41 -19.81
C PHE A 75 -15.72 14.35 -19.76
N THR A 76 -16.94 14.79 -19.81
CA THR A 76 -18.12 13.92 -20.00
C THR A 76 -18.31 13.48 -21.47
N ASN A 77 -17.45 13.89 -22.38
CA ASN A 77 -17.61 13.60 -23.82
C ASN A 77 -16.79 12.37 -24.22
N ILE A 78 -17.48 11.26 -24.47
CA ILE A 78 -16.98 9.92 -24.77
C ILE A 78 -16.06 9.86 -26.01
N ASP A 79 -16.04 10.88 -26.85
CA ASP A 79 -15.34 10.89 -28.14
C ASP A 79 -13.89 11.42 -28.13
N SER A 80 -13.41 11.99 -27.03
CA SER A 80 -12.03 12.42 -26.89
C SER A 80 -11.44 11.94 -25.56
N ASN A 81 -10.55 10.96 -25.63
CA ASN A 81 -9.68 10.54 -24.51
C ASN A 81 -8.63 11.61 -24.16
N GLN A 82 -8.96 12.89 -24.21
CA GLN A 82 -8.05 13.97 -23.89
C GLN A 82 -8.44 14.56 -22.54
N VAL A 83 -7.60 14.34 -21.57
CA VAL A 83 -7.60 15.04 -20.28
C VAL A 83 -7.05 16.45 -20.55
N GLN A 84 -7.74 17.48 -20.10
CA GLN A 84 -7.25 18.84 -20.20
C GLN A 84 -6.72 19.30 -18.84
N ALA A 85 -5.43 19.62 -18.78
CA ALA A 85 -4.85 20.22 -17.59
C ALA A 85 -5.54 21.56 -17.26
N ILE A 86 -5.66 21.86 -15.98
CA ILE A 86 -6.17 23.15 -15.51
C ILE A 86 -4.97 24.03 -15.18
N ASP A 87 -4.91 25.19 -15.85
CA ASP A 87 -3.77 26.11 -15.72
C ASP A 87 -3.88 26.98 -14.45
N ASN A 88 -2.72 27.51 -14.00
CA ASN A 88 -2.59 28.47 -12.91
C ASN A 88 -3.32 28.05 -11.63
N VAL A 89 -3.00 26.86 -11.17
CA VAL A 89 -3.55 26.27 -9.96
C VAL A 89 -2.69 26.61 -8.74
N THR A 90 -3.34 26.98 -7.65
CA THR A 90 -2.68 27.06 -6.34
C THR A 90 -3.18 25.94 -5.46
N PHE A 91 -2.25 25.07 -5.03
CA PHE A 91 -2.51 23.99 -4.08
C PHE A 91 -2.04 24.40 -2.68
N GLN A 92 -2.84 24.14 -1.66
CA GLN A 92 -2.37 23.97 -0.29
C GLN A 92 -2.28 22.47 -0.06
N VAL A 93 -1.13 21.98 0.39
CA VAL A 93 -0.90 20.56 0.66
C VAL A 93 -0.44 20.39 2.08
N ASP A 94 -1.17 19.61 2.83
CA ASP A 94 -0.79 19.15 4.15
C ASP A 94 -0.52 17.64 4.07
N LEU A 95 0.67 17.21 4.50
CA LEU A 95 1.04 15.81 4.66
C LEU A 95 0.98 15.48 6.14
N ILE A 96 0.20 14.46 6.48
CA ILE A 96 -0.14 14.10 7.85
C ILE A 96 0.24 12.64 8.09
N LYS A 97 0.79 12.32 9.25
CA LYS A 97 0.94 10.95 9.74
C LYS A 97 0.46 10.86 11.18
N SER A 98 -0.44 9.92 11.45
CA SER A 98 -0.99 9.69 12.80
C SER A 98 -1.49 10.99 13.45
N GLY A 99 -2.17 11.85 12.66
CA GLY A 99 -2.71 13.13 13.09
C GLY A 99 -1.69 14.26 13.29
N ASN A 100 -0.41 14.03 12.98
CA ASN A 100 0.63 15.05 13.05
C ASN A 100 0.95 15.58 11.65
N VAL A 101 0.88 16.91 11.48
CA VAL A 101 1.25 17.55 10.21
C VAL A 101 2.77 17.54 10.06
N ILE A 102 3.24 16.90 8.99
CA ILE A 102 4.68 16.79 8.63
C ILE A 102 5.07 17.90 7.67
N ILE A 103 4.23 18.16 6.65
CA ILE A 103 4.41 19.23 5.66
C ILE A 103 3.10 20.03 5.63
N SER A 104 3.21 21.35 5.53
CA SER A 104 2.09 22.25 5.29
C SER A 104 2.58 23.41 4.42
N GLU A 105 2.36 23.31 3.12
CA GLU A 105 2.94 24.24 2.14
C GLU A 105 1.96 24.59 1.02
N THR A 106 2.14 25.80 0.46
CA THR A 106 1.34 26.30 -0.66
C THR A 106 2.17 26.33 -1.93
N PHE A 107 1.64 25.75 -3.02
CA PHE A 107 2.31 25.63 -4.31
C PHE A 107 1.51 26.30 -5.43
N GLN A 108 2.18 27.03 -6.30
CA GLN A 108 1.59 27.59 -7.52
C GLN A 108 2.12 26.84 -8.74
N ARG A 109 1.21 26.34 -9.57
CA ARG A 109 1.53 25.53 -10.76
C ARG A 109 0.84 26.08 -11.99
N ASP A 110 1.64 26.42 -13.01
CA ASP A 110 1.13 26.94 -14.28
C ASP A 110 0.40 25.86 -15.10
N ASP A 111 0.77 24.59 -14.90
CA ASP A 111 0.33 23.43 -15.67
C ASP A 111 -0.63 22.50 -14.90
N GLY A 112 -1.04 22.87 -13.68
CA GLY A 112 -1.90 22.03 -12.83
C GLY A 112 -1.23 20.77 -12.30
N VAL A 113 0.10 20.61 -12.47
CA VAL A 113 0.86 19.43 -12.03
C VAL A 113 1.85 19.82 -10.94
N LEU A 114 1.72 19.24 -9.76
CA LEU A 114 2.65 19.42 -8.65
C LEU A 114 3.48 18.14 -8.48
N ILE A 115 4.80 18.24 -8.52
CA ILE A 115 5.71 17.14 -8.27
C ILE A 115 6.53 17.43 -7.03
N MET A 116 6.45 16.52 -6.05
CA MET A 116 7.16 16.58 -4.79
C MET A 116 8.12 15.38 -4.68
N ASN A 117 9.39 15.64 -4.46
CA ASN A 117 10.40 14.62 -4.18
C ASN A 117 10.69 14.61 -2.68
N LEU A 118 10.38 13.52 -2.01
CA LEU A 118 10.48 13.36 -0.58
C LEU A 118 11.65 12.44 -0.27
N THR A 119 12.70 12.99 0.33
CA THR A 119 13.93 12.27 0.67
C THR A 119 13.97 12.02 2.18
N PRO A 120 13.90 10.77 2.63
CA PRO A 120 14.06 10.44 4.04
C PRO A 120 15.44 10.85 4.56
N SER A 121 15.49 11.49 5.71
CA SER A 121 16.73 11.81 6.42
C SER A 121 16.48 11.97 7.91
N ASN A 122 17.52 11.79 8.72
CA ASN A 122 17.45 11.88 10.18
C ASN A 122 17.23 13.33 10.70
N ASN A 123 16.79 14.26 9.88
CA ASN A 123 16.49 15.62 10.29
C ASN A 123 15.07 15.66 10.88
N GLU A 124 14.95 15.95 12.18
CA GLU A 124 13.65 16.05 12.88
C GLU A 124 12.67 17.05 12.25
N GLN A 125 13.18 18.03 11.51
CA GLN A 125 12.36 19.02 10.80
C GLN A 125 12.49 18.82 9.30
N VAL A 126 11.35 18.71 8.63
CA VAL A 126 11.30 18.70 7.18
C VAL A 126 11.74 20.04 6.63
N GLN A 127 12.73 20.02 5.77
CA GLN A 127 13.26 21.19 5.10
C GLN A 127 12.88 21.16 3.62
N VAL A 128 12.37 22.28 3.14
CA VAL A 128 12.21 22.50 1.71
C VAL A 128 13.59 22.81 1.16
N MET A 129 14.14 21.91 0.36
CA MET A 129 15.40 22.16 -0.33
C MET A 129 15.15 23.13 -1.49
N GLU A 130 16.04 24.10 -1.66
CA GLU A 130 15.91 25.05 -2.77
C GLU A 130 15.78 24.31 -4.12
N ARG A 131 14.87 24.81 -4.93
CA ARG A 131 14.53 24.39 -6.29
C ARG A 131 15.79 24.03 -7.10
N GLU A 132 16.06 22.78 -7.39
CA GLU A 132 17.09 22.45 -8.38
C GLU A 132 16.61 22.85 -9.80
N THR A 133 17.01 24.04 -10.21
CA THR A 133 16.72 24.66 -11.51
C THR A 133 17.51 24.07 -12.68
N PHE A 134 18.15 22.91 -12.54
CA PHE A 134 19.01 22.38 -13.59
C PHE A 134 18.24 21.90 -14.84
N ALA A 135 17.05 21.37 -14.65
CA ALA A 135 16.19 20.92 -15.77
C ALA A 135 15.33 22.05 -16.37
N SER A 136 14.97 23.07 -15.56
CA SER A 136 14.22 24.24 -16.03
C SER A 136 15.06 25.12 -16.99
N PHE A 137 16.39 25.02 -16.92
CA PHE A 137 17.28 25.75 -17.83
C PHE A 137 17.11 25.32 -19.31
N PHE A 138 16.58 24.13 -19.56
CA PHE A 138 16.33 23.61 -20.89
C PHE A 138 14.83 23.55 -21.28
N GLY A 139 13.92 24.00 -20.42
CA GLY A 139 12.48 24.00 -20.71
C GLY A 139 11.87 22.60 -20.85
N LEU A 140 12.46 21.58 -20.26
CA LEU A 140 12.12 20.17 -20.46
C LEU A 140 11.59 19.45 -19.20
N ALA A 141 11.51 20.12 -18.06
CA ALA A 141 10.98 19.50 -16.85
C ALA A 141 10.00 20.43 -16.13
N SER A 142 8.90 19.86 -15.69
CA SER A 142 8.00 20.46 -14.70
C SER A 142 8.79 20.82 -13.44
N GLU A 143 8.50 21.97 -12.85
CA GLU A 143 9.13 22.37 -11.59
C GLU A 143 8.82 21.34 -10.51
N GLN A 144 9.88 20.86 -9.84
CA GLN A 144 9.79 19.89 -8.78
C GLN A 144 10.18 20.55 -7.45
N TYR A 145 9.52 20.16 -6.38
CA TYR A 145 9.84 20.59 -5.02
C TYR A 145 10.52 19.45 -4.29
N ASN A 146 11.68 19.73 -3.69
CA ASN A 146 12.44 18.74 -2.97
C ASN A 146 12.30 18.97 -1.47
N PHE A 147 11.98 17.92 -0.74
CA PHE A 147 11.86 17.92 0.70
C PHE A 147 12.83 16.89 1.28
N GLU A 148 13.45 17.23 2.38
CA GLU A 148 14.32 16.33 3.12
C GLU A 148 13.98 16.39 4.61
N GLY A 149 13.87 15.24 5.25
CA GLY A 149 13.54 15.17 6.66
C GLY A 149 13.05 13.80 7.08
N GLU A 150 12.49 13.73 8.28
CA GLU A 150 11.86 12.52 8.84
C GLU A 150 10.50 12.26 8.14
N ILE A 151 10.59 11.96 6.82
CA ILE A 151 9.44 11.68 5.96
C ILE A 151 9.57 10.26 5.44
N PHE A 152 8.52 9.45 5.57
CA PHE A 152 8.49 8.05 5.12
C PHE A 152 9.62 7.17 5.68
N GLU A 153 10.21 7.56 6.81
CA GLU A 153 11.19 6.71 7.52
C GLU A 153 10.54 5.47 8.11
N ASN A 154 9.29 5.62 8.53
CA ASN A 154 8.49 4.53 9.07
C ASN A 154 7.36 4.24 8.11
N GLY A 155 7.02 2.96 7.94
CA GLY A 155 5.88 2.52 7.18
C GLY A 155 4.55 3.02 7.76
N GLY A 156 3.49 2.71 7.07
CA GLY A 156 2.14 3.06 7.48
C GLY A 156 1.45 4.04 6.55
N LEU A 157 0.29 4.51 6.97
CA LEU A 157 -0.55 5.42 6.22
C LEU A 157 -0.10 6.86 6.40
N TYR A 158 0.11 7.55 5.28
CA TYR A 158 0.33 8.98 5.19
C TYR A 158 -0.86 9.62 4.48
N GLU A 159 -1.47 10.60 5.10
CA GLU A 159 -2.64 11.30 4.60
C GLU A 159 -2.23 12.61 3.95
N PHE A 160 -2.76 12.87 2.76
CA PHE A 160 -2.64 14.15 2.07
C PHE A 160 -3.98 14.85 2.12
N GLU A 161 -3.99 16.04 2.73
CA GLU A 161 -5.08 17.00 2.60
C GLU A 161 -4.68 18.04 1.56
N ILE A 162 -5.43 18.09 0.45
CA ILE A 162 -5.14 18.97 -0.67
C ILE A 162 -6.30 19.91 -0.90
N SER A 163 -6.04 21.21 -0.77
CA SER A 163 -7.03 22.25 -1.11
C SER A 163 -6.60 22.97 -2.38
N VAL A 164 -7.47 23.03 -3.38
CA VAL A 164 -7.30 23.86 -4.58
C VAL A 164 -7.86 25.24 -4.30
N LEU A 165 -6.97 26.23 -4.26
CA LEU A 165 -7.31 27.61 -3.87
C LEU A 165 -7.58 28.53 -5.07
N THR A 166 -6.91 28.30 -6.22
CA THR A 166 -7.09 29.07 -7.45
C THR A 166 -7.10 28.17 -8.66
N ILE A 167 -7.79 28.56 -9.73
CA ILE A 167 -7.79 27.90 -11.05
C ILE A 167 -7.79 28.95 -12.18
N ASN A 168 -7.16 28.62 -13.31
CA ASN A 168 -7.08 29.42 -14.53
C ASN A 168 -6.40 30.80 -14.36
N SER A 169 -6.21 31.28 -13.16
CA SER A 169 -5.47 32.48 -12.80
C SER A 169 -5.20 32.50 -11.30
N TYR A 170 -4.02 32.92 -10.88
CA TYR A 170 -3.65 33.05 -9.46
C TYR A 170 -4.44 34.13 -8.72
N ASP A 171 -5.05 35.07 -9.46
CA ASP A 171 -5.96 36.07 -8.90
C ASP A 171 -7.40 35.55 -8.77
N ASN A 172 -7.71 34.40 -9.37
CA ASN A 172 -9.04 33.78 -9.29
C ASN A 172 -9.14 32.87 -8.08
N VAL A 173 -9.21 33.47 -6.91
CA VAL A 173 -9.35 32.76 -5.63
C VAL A 173 -10.75 32.19 -5.50
N LEU A 174 -10.85 30.88 -5.31
CA LEU A 174 -12.11 30.18 -5.13
C LEU A 174 -12.76 30.59 -3.79
N THR A 175 -14.05 30.91 -3.85
CA THR A 175 -14.83 31.24 -2.64
C THR A 175 -15.02 30.00 -1.76
N ASP A 176 -15.09 28.84 -2.39
CA ASP A 176 -15.17 27.52 -1.78
C ASP A 176 -14.08 26.65 -2.40
N PRO A 177 -12.93 26.51 -1.74
CA PRO A 177 -11.83 25.69 -2.25
C PRO A 177 -12.26 24.23 -2.43
N ALA A 178 -11.85 23.60 -3.52
CA ALA A 178 -12.04 22.17 -3.67
C ALA A 178 -11.08 21.44 -2.71
N TYR A 179 -11.63 20.56 -1.89
CA TYR A 179 -10.89 19.82 -0.87
C TYR A 179 -10.86 18.33 -1.20
N TYR A 180 -9.69 17.74 -1.08
CA TYR A 180 -9.45 16.33 -1.28
C TYR A 180 -8.66 15.78 -0.12
N GLU A 181 -9.02 14.58 0.31
CA GLU A 181 -8.32 13.82 1.33
C GLU A 181 -8.02 12.44 0.77
N LEU A 182 -6.77 12.04 0.83
CA LEU A 182 -6.30 10.77 0.28
C LEU A 182 -5.14 10.22 1.10
N GLY A 183 -4.89 8.92 0.99
CA GLY A 183 -3.81 8.27 1.72
C GLY A 183 -2.83 7.54 0.81
N ILE A 184 -1.57 7.59 1.18
CA ILE A 184 -0.52 6.78 0.58
C ILE A 184 0.05 5.85 1.63
N SER A 185 -0.02 4.55 1.37
CA SER A 185 0.56 3.53 2.24
C SER A 185 2.03 3.32 1.90
N ILE A 186 2.87 3.35 2.92
CA ILE A 186 4.29 3.03 2.84
C ILE A 186 4.52 1.69 3.52
N GLU A 187 5.10 0.74 2.81
CA GLU A 187 5.42 -0.57 3.38
C GLU A 187 6.47 -0.45 4.49
N GLU A 188 6.27 -1.20 5.55
CA GLU A 188 7.26 -1.40 6.59
C GLU A 188 7.39 -2.88 6.92
N THR A 189 8.62 -3.37 6.94
CA THR A 189 8.91 -4.73 7.35
C THR A 189 9.49 -4.75 8.75
N THR A 190 8.77 -5.33 9.70
CA THR A 190 9.27 -5.56 11.06
C THR A 190 9.53 -7.04 11.27
N ARG A 191 10.72 -7.39 11.78
CA ARG A 191 11.12 -8.78 12.01
C ARG A 191 11.18 -9.08 13.52
N TYR A 192 10.63 -10.22 13.89
CA TYR A 192 10.50 -10.68 15.28
C TYR A 192 11.21 -12.01 15.46
N VAL A 193 12.18 -12.04 16.39
CA VAL A 193 12.87 -13.29 16.75
C VAL A 193 12.02 -14.07 17.73
N ILE A 194 11.64 -15.30 17.34
CA ILE A 194 10.92 -16.24 18.16
C ILE A 194 11.83 -17.41 18.53
N ASP A 195 11.58 -18.08 19.64
CA ASP A 195 12.33 -19.26 20.09
C ASP A 195 11.41 -20.49 20.10
N ASP A 196 11.62 -21.40 19.17
CA ASP A 196 10.84 -22.64 19.04
C ASP A 196 11.65 -23.84 19.52
N VAL A 197 11.00 -24.71 20.27
CA VAL A 197 11.67 -25.88 20.91
C VAL A 197 12.28 -26.83 19.86
N ASN A 198 11.65 -26.96 18.71
CA ASN A 198 12.08 -27.89 17.65
C ASN A 198 13.02 -27.26 16.62
N TYR A 199 12.85 -25.95 16.39
CA TYR A 199 13.55 -25.22 15.32
C TYR A 199 14.57 -24.20 15.83
N GLY A 200 14.62 -23.99 17.17
CA GLY A 200 15.45 -22.96 17.78
C GLY A 200 14.96 -21.56 17.39
N LYS A 201 15.89 -20.61 17.28
CA LYS A 201 15.55 -19.23 16.90
C LYS A 201 15.14 -19.16 15.45
N GLN A 202 13.96 -18.63 15.22
CA GLN A 202 13.40 -18.31 13.91
C GLN A 202 13.08 -16.80 13.85
N GLU A 203 13.00 -16.24 12.68
CA GLU A 203 12.69 -14.83 12.47
C GLU A 203 11.42 -14.72 11.63
N LEU A 204 10.31 -14.34 12.25
CA LEU A 204 9.06 -14.05 11.55
C LEU A 204 9.03 -12.57 11.17
N GLY A 205 8.56 -12.24 9.96
CA GLY A 205 8.38 -10.86 9.54
C GLY A 205 6.90 -10.52 9.40
N ILE A 206 6.57 -9.27 9.66
CA ILE A 206 5.30 -8.66 9.27
C ILE A 206 5.63 -7.49 8.34
N VAL A 207 5.04 -7.50 7.15
CA VAL A 207 5.02 -6.35 6.25
C VAL A 207 3.66 -5.70 6.34
N THR A 208 3.63 -4.49 6.85
CA THR A 208 2.40 -3.69 6.90
C THR A 208 2.39 -2.66 5.78
N PHE A 209 1.20 -2.45 5.21
CA PHE A 209 0.95 -1.40 4.22
C PHE A 209 -0.08 -0.38 4.74
N PHE A 210 -0.58 -0.54 5.96
CA PHE A 210 -1.59 0.35 6.53
C PHE A 210 -1.04 1.24 7.62
N ASP A 211 -0.57 0.66 8.74
CA ASP A 211 0.02 1.40 9.86
C ASP A 211 1.05 0.54 10.58
N GLN A 212 1.84 1.15 11.48
CA GLN A 212 2.90 0.47 12.21
C GLN A 212 2.36 -0.63 13.12
N ILE A 213 3.06 -1.76 13.15
CA ILE A 213 2.75 -2.84 14.09
C ILE A 213 3.12 -2.40 15.52
N THR A 214 2.12 -2.29 16.37
CA THR A 214 2.29 -1.84 17.76
C THR A 214 2.45 -3.00 18.74
N GLU A 215 1.90 -4.18 18.42
CA GLU A 215 1.97 -5.37 19.24
C GLU A 215 2.25 -6.58 18.36
N PHE A 216 3.12 -7.48 18.85
CA PHE A 216 3.38 -8.77 18.21
C PHE A 216 3.49 -9.84 19.29
N ASP A 217 2.87 -10.99 19.05
CA ASP A 217 2.99 -12.20 19.87
C ASP A 217 3.00 -13.44 18.98
N TYR A 218 3.65 -14.50 19.47
CA TYR A 218 3.69 -15.78 18.80
C TYR A 218 3.48 -16.94 19.79
N ASN A 219 2.42 -17.71 19.57
CA ASN A 219 2.14 -18.90 20.35
C ASN A 219 2.82 -20.12 19.71
N THR A 220 3.86 -20.63 20.34
CA THR A 220 4.64 -21.78 19.84
C THR A 220 3.88 -23.09 19.85
N GLU A 221 2.85 -23.26 20.69
CA GLU A 221 2.05 -24.49 20.78
C GLU A 221 1.00 -24.56 19.69
N THR A 222 0.25 -23.45 19.48
CA THR A 222 -0.82 -23.36 18.47
C THR A 222 -0.32 -22.82 17.12
N LYS A 223 0.94 -22.34 17.06
CA LYS A 223 1.55 -21.72 15.88
C LYS A 223 0.78 -20.48 15.42
N GLU A 224 0.18 -19.78 16.36
CA GLU A 224 -0.55 -18.55 16.10
C GLU A 224 0.40 -17.36 16.10
N ILE A 225 0.37 -16.58 14.99
CA ILE A 225 1.05 -15.31 14.83
C ILE A 225 0.00 -14.24 15.09
N ILE A 226 0.23 -13.37 16.07
CA ILE A 226 -0.72 -12.35 16.51
C ILE A 226 -0.01 -11.01 16.40
N PHE A 227 -0.63 -10.04 15.70
CA PHE A 227 -0.11 -8.68 15.61
C PHE A 227 -1.24 -7.67 15.58
N SER A 228 -0.94 -6.46 16.02
CA SER A 228 -1.92 -5.37 16.10
C SER A 228 -1.34 -4.07 15.55
N PHE A 229 -2.20 -3.26 14.97
CA PHE A 229 -1.89 -1.90 14.50
C PHE A 229 -3.05 -0.97 14.79
N PRO A 230 -2.83 0.36 14.86
CA PRO A 230 -3.87 1.36 15.11
C PRO A 230 -4.94 1.33 14.02
N PHE A 231 -6.19 1.46 14.42
CA PHE A 231 -7.33 1.62 13.51
C PHE A 231 -8.52 2.21 14.27
N GLU A 232 -9.05 3.31 13.80
CA GLU A 232 -10.24 3.91 14.37
C GLU A 232 -11.52 3.31 13.77
N TRP A 233 -12.29 2.60 14.60
CA TRP A 233 -13.54 1.97 14.18
C TRP A 233 -14.68 3.00 14.10
N ASN A 234 -14.65 3.87 13.11
CA ASN A 234 -15.69 4.83 12.78
C ASN A 234 -15.97 4.83 11.27
N GLN A 235 -17.11 5.40 10.86
CA GLN A 235 -17.53 5.38 9.47
C GLN A 235 -16.54 6.14 8.56
N ASN A 236 -16.03 7.27 9.02
CA ASN A 236 -15.08 8.08 8.24
C ASN A 236 -13.81 7.30 7.90
N THR A 237 -13.17 6.67 8.89
CA THR A 237 -11.98 5.83 8.67
C THR A 237 -12.26 4.67 7.71
N ILE A 238 -13.44 4.04 7.82
CA ILE A 238 -13.81 2.94 6.92
C ILE A 238 -14.04 3.43 5.50
N ASP A 239 -14.70 4.57 5.33
CA ASP A 239 -14.97 5.15 4.02
C ASP A 239 -13.66 5.60 3.31
N GLN A 240 -12.64 5.95 4.08
CA GLN A 240 -11.31 6.31 3.59
C GLN A 240 -10.38 5.10 3.37
N THR A 241 -10.67 3.94 3.96
CA THR A 241 -9.83 2.75 3.86
C THR A 241 -10.25 1.88 2.68
N THR A 242 -9.51 1.88 1.58
CA THR A 242 -9.78 1.00 0.42
C THR A 242 -9.50 -0.46 0.74
N VAL A 243 -8.37 -0.69 1.37
CA VAL A 243 -7.85 -2.03 1.65
C VAL A 243 -6.94 -2.00 2.86
N ILE A 244 -7.02 -3.02 3.68
CA ILE A 244 -5.98 -3.38 4.63
C ILE A 244 -5.22 -4.53 4.01
N HIS A 245 -3.92 -4.35 3.79
CA HIS A 245 -3.02 -5.35 3.25
C HIS A 245 -1.87 -5.54 4.22
N GLU A 246 -1.76 -6.77 4.71
CA GLU A 246 -0.71 -7.20 5.60
C GLU A 246 -0.08 -8.49 5.07
N GLU A 247 1.22 -8.65 5.26
CA GLU A 247 1.92 -9.87 4.87
C GLU A 247 2.68 -10.46 6.04
N VAL A 248 2.58 -11.78 6.18
CA VAL A 248 3.39 -12.52 7.14
C VAL A 248 4.52 -13.22 6.40
N LEU A 249 5.76 -12.89 6.76
CA LEU A 249 6.96 -13.54 6.24
C LEU A 249 7.33 -14.72 7.12
N VAL A 250 7.20 -15.91 6.57
CA VAL A 250 7.52 -17.16 7.23
C VAL A 250 8.81 -17.72 6.65
N PRO A 251 9.92 -17.82 7.42
CA PRO A 251 11.16 -18.36 6.91
C PRO A 251 10.99 -19.79 6.43
N LYS A 252 11.50 -20.13 5.25
CA LYS A 252 11.41 -21.48 4.67
C LYS A 252 12.14 -22.54 5.48
N THR A 253 12.89 -22.14 6.50
CA THR A 253 13.49 -23.01 7.49
C THR A 253 12.52 -23.44 8.59
N TYR A 254 11.37 -22.75 8.74
CA TYR A 254 10.41 -23.03 9.79
C TYR A 254 9.27 -23.93 9.32
N GLY A 255 9.56 -25.21 9.16
CA GLY A 255 8.67 -26.19 8.53
C GLY A 255 7.27 -26.34 9.17
N ASP A 256 7.07 -26.03 10.45
CA ASP A 256 5.77 -26.14 11.10
C ASP A 256 4.77 -25.10 10.57
N LEU A 257 5.27 -23.98 10.04
CA LEU A 257 4.46 -22.95 9.40
C LEU A 257 4.39 -23.10 7.88
N LEU A 258 5.12 -24.02 7.24
CA LEU A 258 5.05 -24.23 5.78
C LEU A 258 3.90 -25.19 5.44
N VAL A 259 2.67 -24.74 5.71
CA VAL A 259 1.43 -25.51 5.48
C VAL A 259 0.76 -25.13 4.15
N ALA A 260 -0.18 -25.96 3.70
CA ALA A 260 -0.92 -25.70 2.47
C ALA A 260 -1.97 -24.59 2.63
N LYS A 261 -2.45 -24.37 3.86
CA LYS A 261 -3.51 -23.39 4.16
C LYS A 261 -3.28 -22.72 5.49
N TYR A 262 -3.64 -21.44 5.53
CA TYR A 262 -3.74 -20.65 6.74
C TYR A 262 -5.18 -20.23 6.97
N VAL A 263 -5.51 -20.01 8.24
CA VAL A 263 -6.71 -19.30 8.64
C VAL A 263 -6.29 -18.01 9.33
N ALA A 264 -7.06 -16.97 9.15
CA ALA A 264 -6.82 -15.70 9.80
C ALA A 264 -8.10 -15.16 10.42
N THR A 265 -7.93 -14.37 11.48
CA THR A 265 -9.02 -13.63 12.10
C THR A 265 -8.67 -12.15 12.20
N LEU A 266 -9.68 -11.30 12.13
CA LEU A 266 -9.60 -9.86 12.41
C LEU A 266 -10.43 -9.59 13.65
N ASN A 267 -9.80 -9.12 14.73
CA ASN A 267 -10.43 -8.92 16.04
C ASN A 267 -11.24 -10.15 16.52
N GLY A 268 -10.73 -11.36 16.23
CA GLY A 268 -11.36 -12.62 16.58
C GLY A 268 -12.49 -13.07 15.66
N LEU A 269 -12.77 -12.36 14.58
CA LEU A 269 -13.72 -12.74 13.55
C LEU A 269 -13.00 -13.46 12.43
N ASP A 270 -13.46 -14.65 12.04
CA ASP A 270 -12.84 -15.43 10.98
C ASP A 270 -12.91 -14.69 9.63
N LEU A 271 -11.76 -14.60 8.97
CA LEU A 271 -11.67 -14.08 7.60
C LEU A 271 -11.93 -15.19 6.59
N PRO A 272 -12.67 -14.91 5.49
CA PRO A 272 -12.84 -15.84 4.37
C PRO A 272 -11.49 -16.28 3.77
N GLU A 273 -11.42 -17.52 3.29
CA GLU A 273 -10.21 -18.07 2.62
C GLU A 273 -9.76 -17.20 1.43
N SER A 274 -10.69 -16.54 0.75
CA SER A 274 -10.38 -15.65 -0.38
C SER A 274 -9.57 -14.43 -0.03
N MET A 275 -9.49 -14.05 1.25
CA MET A 275 -8.70 -12.93 1.75
C MET A 275 -7.27 -13.34 2.13
N ILE A 276 -6.94 -14.64 2.04
CA ILE A 276 -5.65 -15.18 2.45
C ILE A 276 -5.00 -15.84 1.24
N ASN A 277 -3.84 -15.33 0.82
CA ASN A 277 -3.10 -15.87 -0.31
C ASN A 277 -1.69 -16.23 0.12
N ILE A 278 -1.16 -17.32 -0.44
CA ILE A 278 0.20 -17.81 -0.16
C ILE A 278 1.05 -17.59 -1.41
N ASP A 279 2.21 -16.97 -1.22
CA ASP A 279 3.24 -16.81 -2.23
C ASP A 279 4.56 -17.44 -1.78
N ASP A 280 5.11 -18.32 -2.60
CA ASP A 280 6.36 -19.06 -2.36
C ASP A 280 7.51 -18.63 -3.30
N PHE A 281 7.36 -17.53 -4.05
CA PHE A 281 8.35 -17.10 -5.04
C PHE A 281 9.63 -16.51 -4.42
N SER A 282 9.55 -15.91 -3.22
CA SER A 282 10.76 -15.47 -2.51
C SER A 282 11.71 -16.63 -2.24
N ALA A 283 13.02 -16.37 -2.22
CA ALA A 283 14.02 -17.40 -1.97
C ALA A 283 14.01 -17.88 -0.50
N ASP A 284 13.87 -16.95 0.43
CA ASP A 284 14.12 -17.19 1.85
C ASP A 284 12.83 -17.33 2.67
N ASP A 285 11.79 -16.60 2.31
CA ASP A 285 10.54 -16.54 3.04
C ASP A 285 9.37 -17.03 2.16
N ARG A 286 8.34 -17.58 2.80
CA ARG A 286 6.99 -17.69 2.28
C ARG A 286 6.24 -16.44 2.70
N LEU A 287 5.45 -15.86 1.79
CA LEU A 287 4.58 -14.75 2.08
C LEU A 287 3.14 -15.26 2.26
N VAL A 288 2.50 -14.82 3.34
CA VAL A 288 1.06 -15.03 3.56
C VAL A 288 0.40 -13.67 3.53
N HIS A 289 -0.23 -13.35 2.40
CA HIS A 289 -0.94 -12.10 2.21
C HIS A 289 -2.31 -12.17 2.86
N ILE A 290 -2.69 -11.13 3.58
CA ILE A 290 -4.02 -10.93 4.15
C ILE A 290 -4.55 -9.62 3.58
N VAL A 291 -5.63 -9.71 2.79
CA VAL A 291 -6.19 -8.56 2.07
C VAL A 291 -7.66 -8.43 2.44
N VAL A 292 -8.00 -7.34 3.15
CA VAL A 292 -9.38 -7.03 3.56
C VAL A 292 -9.82 -5.77 2.86
N SER A 293 -10.77 -5.87 1.93
CA SER A 293 -11.26 -4.71 1.19
C SER A 293 -12.18 -3.82 2.05
N GLN A 294 -12.41 -2.58 1.60
CA GLN A 294 -13.35 -1.65 2.24
C GLN A 294 -14.73 -2.28 2.45
N LYS A 295 -15.23 -3.02 1.47
CA LYS A 295 -16.52 -3.69 1.57
C LYS A 295 -16.58 -4.68 2.74
N GLU A 296 -15.56 -5.50 2.89
CA GLU A 296 -15.46 -6.44 4.00
C GLU A 296 -15.31 -5.72 5.35
N LEU A 297 -14.51 -4.64 5.40
CA LEU A 297 -14.40 -3.78 6.59
C LEU A 297 -15.75 -3.19 6.97
N GLN A 298 -16.52 -2.70 5.99
CA GLN A 298 -17.86 -2.18 6.20
C GLN A 298 -18.82 -3.24 6.73
N GLU A 299 -18.75 -4.48 6.21
CA GLU A 299 -19.57 -5.60 6.69
C GLU A 299 -19.18 -5.98 8.13
N ILE A 300 -17.89 -6.04 8.42
CA ILE A 300 -17.36 -6.31 9.78
C ILE A 300 -17.84 -5.23 10.76
N PHE A 301 -17.68 -3.96 10.42
CA PHE A 301 -18.07 -2.83 11.26
C PHE A 301 -19.58 -2.78 11.50
N SER A 302 -20.39 -3.01 10.47
CA SER A 302 -21.86 -2.96 10.56
C SER A 302 -22.43 -4.05 11.48
N ASN A 303 -21.75 -5.20 11.56
CA ASN A 303 -22.22 -6.36 12.30
C ASN A 303 -21.63 -6.48 13.69
N ASN A 304 -20.62 -5.68 14.04
CA ASN A 304 -19.87 -5.80 15.30
C ASN A 304 -19.72 -4.45 15.97
N LYS A 305 -19.37 -4.49 17.26
CA LYS A 305 -19.01 -3.29 18.02
C LYS A 305 -17.60 -3.48 18.55
N PHE A 306 -16.73 -2.60 18.15
CA PHE A 306 -15.35 -2.54 18.62
C PHE A 306 -15.20 -1.42 19.64
N SER A 307 -14.44 -1.70 20.71
CA SER A 307 -14.15 -0.72 21.76
C SER A 307 -12.72 -0.21 21.70
N ASP A 308 -11.85 -0.96 21.05
CA ASP A 308 -10.43 -0.69 20.98
C ASP A 308 -10.12 -0.05 19.63
N ASN A 309 -9.33 1.03 19.64
CA ASN A 309 -8.91 1.72 18.41
C ASN A 309 -7.71 0.98 17.79
N LYS A 310 -7.90 -0.31 17.50
CA LYS A 310 -6.90 -1.13 16.80
C LYS A 310 -7.55 -2.28 16.05
N ILE A 311 -6.82 -2.79 15.07
CA ILE A 311 -7.03 -4.11 14.50
C ILE A 311 -6.03 -5.06 15.10
N THR A 312 -6.51 -6.25 15.50
CA THR A 312 -5.68 -7.38 15.88
C THR A 312 -5.89 -8.49 14.86
N MET A 313 -4.83 -8.84 14.16
CA MET A 313 -4.80 -9.98 13.25
C MET A 313 -4.25 -11.20 13.96
N THR A 314 -4.85 -12.38 13.73
CA THR A 314 -4.30 -13.65 14.12
C THR A 314 -4.19 -14.53 12.89
N VAL A 315 -3.02 -15.08 12.63
CA VAL A 315 -2.75 -15.97 11.50
C VAL A 315 -2.19 -17.27 12.02
N LYS A 316 -2.74 -18.38 11.55
CA LYS A 316 -2.27 -19.71 11.96
C LYS A 316 -2.49 -20.76 10.88
N PRO A 317 -1.75 -21.88 10.91
CA PRO A 317 -2.07 -23.06 10.13
C PRO A 317 -3.52 -23.49 10.33
N GLU A 318 -4.21 -23.90 9.25
CA GLU A 318 -5.50 -24.58 9.39
C GLU A 318 -5.31 -25.86 10.19
N SER A 319 -6.23 -26.16 11.11
CA SER A 319 -6.04 -27.13 12.21
C SER A 319 -5.87 -28.59 11.82
N ASP A 320 -6.02 -28.93 10.55
CA ASP A 320 -5.69 -30.24 10.02
C ASP A 320 -4.19 -30.32 9.71
N LEU A 321 -3.38 -30.23 10.78
CA LEU A 321 -1.93 -30.36 10.64
C LEU A 321 -1.60 -31.68 9.94
N PRO A 322 -0.79 -31.62 8.86
CA PRO A 322 -0.35 -32.80 8.19
C PRO A 322 0.44 -33.71 9.15
N LEU A 323 0.35 -35.03 8.94
CA LEU A 323 1.30 -35.92 9.57
C LEU A 323 2.70 -35.50 9.14
N SER A 324 3.49 -34.98 10.07
CA SER A 324 4.87 -34.62 9.80
C SER A 324 5.83 -35.68 10.33
N GLY A 325 6.83 -35.99 9.57
CA GLY A 325 7.91 -36.88 9.97
C GLY A 325 9.24 -36.39 9.43
N VAL A 326 10.30 -36.59 10.21
CA VAL A 326 11.67 -36.35 9.75
C VAL A 326 12.26 -37.69 9.32
N THR A 327 12.98 -37.75 8.20
CA THR A 327 13.68 -38.95 7.79
C THR A 327 14.71 -39.38 8.86
N GLU A 328 15.02 -40.68 8.95
CA GLU A 328 15.94 -41.20 9.99
C GLU A 328 17.32 -40.53 10.00
N ASN A 329 17.74 -39.95 8.87
CA ASN A 329 19.01 -39.22 8.77
C ASN A 329 18.84 -37.70 8.99
N GLY A 330 17.62 -37.22 9.30
CA GLY A 330 17.34 -35.80 9.56
C GLY A 330 17.47 -34.86 8.34
N GLN A 331 17.68 -35.42 7.14
CA GLN A 331 17.92 -34.58 5.94
C GLN A 331 16.64 -34.01 5.31
N PHE A 332 15.50 -34.67 5.53
CA PHE A 332 14.24 -34.25 4.95
C PHE A 332 13.12 -34.30 5.99
N LYS A 333 12.29 -33.26 6.03
CA LYS A 333 11.01 -33.26 6.70
C LYS A 333 9.92 -33.56 5.68
N VAL A 334 9.10 -34.57 5.95
CA VAL A 334 7.96 -34.94 5.09
C VAL A 334 6.70 -34.49 5.79
N ASN A 335 5.95 -33.61 5.16
CA ASN A 335 4.62 -33.21 5.60
C ASN A 335 3.59 -33.87 4.68
N LEU A 336 2.62 -34.57 5.28
CA LEU A 336 1.52 -35.21 4.57
C LEU A 336 0.22 -34.54 4.96
N TRP A 337 -0.54 -34.03 3.98
CA TRP A 337 -1.86 -33.46 4.19
C TRP A 337 -2.91 -34.18 3.35
N TRP A 338 -4.15 -34.12 3.81
CA TRP A 338 -5.27 -34.74 3.12
C TRP A 338 -5.93 -33.71 2.18
N THR A 339 -6.21 -34.13 0.97
CA THR A 339 -6.98 -33.30 0.01
C THR A 339 -8.49 -33.49 0.16
N LYS A 340 -8.92 -34.38 1.04
CA LYS A 340 -10.33 -34.70 1.30
C LYS A 340 -10.48 -35.20 2.73
N GLU A 341 -11.55 -34.81 3.40
CA GLU A 341 -11.91 -35.32 4.71
C GLU A 341 -12.05 -36.85 4.70
N LEU A 342 -11.35 -37.54 5.60
CA LEU A 342 -11.38 -39.00 5.71
C LEU A 342 -12.72 -39.44 6.26
N GLN A 343 -13.54 -40.08 5.44
CA GLN A 343 -14.75 -40.75 5.89
C GLN A 343 -14.43 -42.20 6.27
N SER A 344 -15.07 -42.69 7.33
CA SER A 344 -14.88 -44.06 7.78
C SER A 344 -15.25 -45.05 6.66
N GLY A 345 -14.23 -45.84 6.22
CA GLY A 345 -14.38 -46.88 5.21
C GLY A 345 -13.88 -46.47 3.78
N GLU A 346 -13.40 -45.28 3.60
CA GLU A 346 -12.72 -44.87 2.34
C GLU A 346 -11.19 -45.01 2.43
N TYR A 347 -10.56 -45.44 1.34
CA TYR A 347 -9.11 -45.43 1.22
C TYR A 347 -8.67 -44.10 0.58
N THR A 348 -7.78 -43.39 1.25
CA THR A 348 -7.16 -42.17 0.70
C THR A 348 -5.80 -42.50 0.16
N VAL A 349 -5.54 -42.12 -1.08
CA VAL A 349 -4.21 -42.22 -1.70
C VAL A 349 -3.41 -41.00 -1.26
N VAL A 350 -2.39 -41.22 -0.47
CA VAL A 350 -1.38 -40.20 -0.14
C VAL A 350 -0.46 -40.03 -1.34
N ARG A 351 -0.34 -38.82 -1.83
CA ARG A 351 0.58 -38.46 -2.93
C ARG A 351 1.75 -37.67 -2.41
#